data_e4dde337b6ec84018d3a879125c79c75
#
_entry.id   e4dde337b6ec84018d3a879125c79c75
#
_cell.length_a   1.000
_cell.length_b   1.000
_cell.length_c   1.000
_cell.angle_alpha   90.00
_cell.angle_beta   90.00
_cell.angle_gamma   90.00
#
_symmetry.space_group_name_H-M   'P 1'
#
loop_
_entity.id
_entity.type
_entity.pdbx_description
1 polymer ?
#
loop_
_entity_poly.entity_id
_entity_poly.type
_entity_poly.pdbx_seq_one_letter_code
_entity_poly.pdbx_strand_id
1 'polypeptide(L)'
;MAEHIDIPLAFKVGGKRYKVVEVESLTSSIGRSLMGQVNYEKRTVTIATHNARTKRKYDKGEIGNSFLHELTHAILQDMGSKLEGDECFVTNFADRLQEAFETFKY
;
A
#
# COMPACT_ATOMS: atom_id res chain seq x y z
N MET A 1 8.73 -14.33 16.63
CA MET A 1 7.55 -14.18 15.77
C MET A 1 7.50 -12.78 15.24
N ALA A 2 7.38 -12.64 13.93
CA ALA A 2 7.27 -11.32 13.32
C ALA A 2 5.88 -10.74 13.60
N GLU A 3 5.84 -9.46 13.99
CA GLU A 3 4.59 -8.76 14.17
C GLU A 3 4.27 -8.01 12.87
N HIS A 4 3.01 -8.05 12.47
CA HIS A 4 2.57 -7.32 11.29
C HIS A 4 2.31 -5.86 11.67
N ILE A 5 2.53 -4.98 10.70
CA ILE A 5 2.24 -3.56 10.90
C ILE A 5 0.74 -3.33 10.89
N ASP A 6 0.30 -2.38 11.69
CA ASP A 6 -1.09 -1.95 11.67
C ASP A 6 -1.28 -0.92 10.55
N ILE A 7 -2.45 -0.96 9.90
CA ILE A 7 -2.79 0.00 8.87
C ILE A 7 -3.31 1.27 9.54
N PRO A 8 -2.67 2.42 9.34
CA PRO A 8 -3.14 3.67 9.95
C PRO A 8 -4.40 4.17 9.25
N LEU A 9 -5.13 5.06 9.92
CA LEU A 9 -6.29 5.71 9.32
C LEU A 9 -5.87 6.88 8.41
N ALA A 10 -4.70 7.46 8.66
CA ALA A 10 -4.20 8.60 7.90
C ALA A 10 -2.70 8.75 8.10
N PHE A 11 -2.07 9.46 7.19
CA PHE A 11 -0.65 9.80 7.30
C PHE A 11 -0.38 11.07 6.52
N LYS A 12 0.81 11.65 6.70
CA LYS A 12 1.24 12.83 5.94
C LYS A 12 2.50 12.49 5.16
N VAL A 13 2.57 13.02 3.95
CA VAL A 13 3.77 12.98 3.12
C VAL A 13 3.94 14.36 2.49
N GLY A 14 5.10 14.98 2.72
CA GLY A 14 5.37 16.31 2.20
C GLY A 14 4.35 17.35 2.67
N GLY A 15 3.85 17.20 3.88
CA GLY A 15 2.83 18.09 4.43
C GLY A 15 1.41 17.81 3.93
N LYS A 16 1.25 16.89 3.00
CA LYS A 16 -0.07 16.51 2.45
C LYS A 16 -0.65 15.35 3.23
N ARG A 17 -1.88 15.50 3.68
CA ARG A 17 -2.56 14.45 4.44
C ARG A 17 -3.29 13.50 3.49
N TYR A 18 -3.03 12.21 3.70
CA TYR A 18 -3.75 11.13 3.01
C TYR A 18 -4.62 10.40 4.01
N LYS A 19 -5.79 9.96 3.58
CA LYS A 19 -6.60 9.03 4.37
C LYS A 19 -6.46 7.62 3.79
N VAL A 20 -6.64 6.63 4.66
CA VAL A 20 -6.54 5.22 4.29
C VAL A 20 -7.90 4.58 4.49
N VAL A 21 -8.39 3.90 3.46
CA VAL A 21 -9.71 3.26 3.46
C VAL A 21 -9.54 1.79 3.10
N GLU A 22 -10.19 0.92 3.85
CA GLU A 22 -10.24 -0.51 3.50
C GLU A 22 -11.56 -0.79 2.78
N VAL A 23 -11.48 -1.60 1.72
CA VAL A 23 -12.64 -2.06 0.98
C VAL A 23 -12.54 -3.57 0.80
N GLU A 24 -13.65 -4.23 0.50
CA GLU A 24 -13.64 -5.68 0.33
C GLU A 24 -12.78 -6.09 -0.85
N SER A 25 -12.97 -5.47 -2.01
CA SER A 25 -12.18 -5.80 -3.19
C SER A 25 -12.01 -4.59 -4.10
N LEU A 26 -10.98 -4.63 -4.94
CA LEU A 26 -10.67 -3.61 -5.92
C LEU A 26 -10.41 -4.27 -7.26
N THR A 27 -10.86 -3.61 -8.33
CA THR A 27 -10.53 -4.02 -9.69
C THR A 27 -10.00 -2.83 -10.48
N SER A 28 -9.08 -3.10 -11.42
CA SER A 28 -8.62 -2.10 -12.38
C SER A 28 -9.67 -1.88 -13.46
N SER A 29 -9.46 -0.88 -14.31
CA SER A 29 -10.35 -0.60 -15.44
C SER A 29 -10.45 -1.77 -16.42
N ILE A 30 -9.48 -2.69 -16.42
CA ILE A 30 -9.49 -3.88 -17.27
C ILE A 30 -9.85 -5.15 -16.51
N GLY A 31 -10.41 -4.99 -15.30
CA GLY A 31 -10.96 -6.11 -14.52
C GLY A 31 -9.94 -6.91 -13.71
N ARG A 32 -8.69 -6.46 -13.61
CA ARG A 32 -7.69 -7.15 -12.79
C ARG A 32 -7.93 -6.87 -11.32
N SER A 33 -7.74 -7.90 -10.48
CA SER A 33 -7.78 -7.73 -9.04
C SER A 33 -6.60 -6.88 -8.58
N LEU A 34 -6.88 -5.87 -7.76
CA LEU A 34 -5.87 -5.01 -7.16
C LEU A 34 -5.86 -5.21 -5.65
N MET A 35 -4.67 -5.17 -5.04
CA MET A 35 -4.54 -5.23 -3.59
C MET A 35 -4.66 -3.84 -2.95
N GLY A 36 -4.29 -2.81 -3.69
CA GLY A 36 -4.40 -1.43 -3.24
C GLY A 36 -4.26 -0.46 -4.37
N GLN A 37 -4.56 0.80 -4.09
CA GLN A 37 -4.31 1.88 -5.03
C GLN A 37 -4.22 3.21 -4.28
N VAL A 38 -3.55 4.18 -4.88
CA VAL A 38 -3.50 5.54 -4.36
C VAL A 38 -4.13 6.49 -5.38
N ASN A 39 -5.00 7.36 -4.88
CA ASN A 39 -5.58 8.43 -5.67
C ASN A 39 -4.92 9.73 -5.19
N TYR A 40 -4.03 10.28 -5.98
CA TYR A 40 -3.27 11.48 -5.61
C TYR A 40 -4.15 12.72 -5.51
N GLU A 41 -5.14 12.81 -6.38
CA GLU A 41 -6.03 13.96 -6.42
C GLU A 41 -6.88 14.04 -5.15
N LYS A 42 -7.44 12.89 -4.74
CA LYS A 42 -8.26 12.80 -3.53
C LYS A 42 -7.43 12.51 -2.28
N ARG A 43 -6.13 12.28 -2.45
CA ARG A 43 -5.22 11.92 -1.36
C ARG A 43 -5.78 10.77 -0.51
N THR A 44 -6.14 9.70 -1.20
CA THR A 44 -6.74 8.53 -0.57
C THR A 44 -5.99 7.28 -1.00
N VAL A 45 -5.60 6.47 -0.01
CA VAL A 45 -5.07 5.13 -0.25
C VAL A 45 -6.19 4.15 0.07
N THR A 46 -6.49 3.28 -0.88
CA THR A 46 -7.53 2.26 -0.72
C THR A 46 -6.86 0.89 -0.70
N ILE A 47 -7.18 0.08 0.29
CA ILE A 47 -6.59 -1.25 0.48
C ILE A 47 -7.73 -2.28 0.42
N ALA A 48 -7.56 -3.29 -0.45
CA ALA A 48 -8.52 -4.38 -0.55
C ALA A 48 -8.23 -5.44 0.52
N THR A 49 -9.28 -5.99 1.12
CA THR A 49 -9.15 -7.07 2.10
C THR A 49 -9.29 -8.44 1.46
N HIS A 50 -9.80 -8.52 0.24
CA HIS A 50 -10.04 -9.78 -0.48
C HIS A 50 -9.60 -9.66 -1.94
N ASN A 51 -9.21 -10.78 -2.51
CA ASN A 51 -8.95 -10.88 -3.95
C ASN A 51 -10.29 -10.77 -4.69
N ALA A 52 -10.37 -9.88 -5.68
CA ALA A 52 -11.62 -9.63 -6.41
C ALA A 52 -12.08 -10.83 -7.24
N ARG A 53 -11.14 -11.68 -7.69
CA ARG A 53 -11.46 -12.83 -8.53
C ARG A 53 -11.74 -14.08 -7.73
N THR A 54 -10.86 -14.41 -6.76
CA THR A 54 -10.94 -15.65 -6.00
C THR A 54 -11.77 -15.52 -4.73
N LYS A 55 -12.04 -14.29 -4.30
CA LYS A 55 -12.72 -13.97 -3.04
C LYS A 55 -11.93 -14.38 -1.79
N ARG A 56 -10.68 -14.81 -1.97
CA ARG A 56 -9.80 -15.16 -0.85
C ARG A 56 -9.48 -13.91 -0.02
N LYS A 57 -9.62 -14.04 1.28
CA LYS A 57 -9.24 -12.96 2.21
C LYS A 57 -7.72 -12.88 2.28
N TYR A 58 -7.17 -11.66 2.17
CA TYR A 58 -5.75 -11.43 2.37
C TYR A 58 -5.42 -11.50 3.86
N ASP A 59 -4.25 -12.03 4.19
CA ASP A 59 -3.78 -12.03 5.56
C ASP A 59 -3.20 -10.66 5.94
N LYS A 60 -2.89 -10.49 7.23
CA LYS A 60 -2.38 -9.22 7.73
C LYS A 60 -1.07 -8.80 7.07
N GLY A 61 -0.21 -9.77 6.77
CA GLY A 61 1.06 -9.50 6.09
C GLY A 61 0.84 -8.95 4.70
N GLU A 62 -0.09 -9.55 3.95
CA GLU A 62 -0.43 -9.08 2.61
C GLU A 62 -1.04 -7.68 2.64
N ILE A 63 -1.94 -7.43 3.59
CA ILE A 63 -2.57 -6.12 3.76
C ILE A 63 -1.52 -5.06 4.12
N GLY A 64 -0.62 -5.38 5.06
CA GLY A 64 0.47 -4.49 5.43
C GLY A 64 1.39 -4.18 4.26
N ASN A 65 1.72 -5.19 3.44
CA ASN A 65 2.53 -5.01 2.24
C ASN A 65 1.83 -4.09 1.24
N SER A 66 0.53 -4.28 1.03
CA SER A 66 -0.26 -3.42 0.14
C SER A 66 -0.21 -1.97 0.58
N PHE A 67 -0.35 -1.73 1.88
CA PHE A 67 -0.26 -0.37 2.41
C PHE A 67 1.12 0.24 2.15
N LEU A 68 2.20 -0.47 2.45
CA LEU A 68 3.55 0.04 2.24
C LEU A 68 3.85 0.27 0.78
N HIS A 69 3.30 -0.56 -0.11
CA HIS A 69 3.43 -0.38 -1.55
C HIS A 69 2.81 0.96 -1.98
N GLU A 70 1.57 1.23 -1.54
CA GLU A 70 0.89 2.49 -1.90
C GLU A 70 1.54 3.70 -1.21
N LEU A 71 2.00 3.54 0.03
CA LEU A 71 2.75 4.59 0.72
C LEU A 71 4.03 4.94 -0.04
N THR A 72 4.73 3.93 -0.56
CA THR A 72 5.93 4.14 -1.37
C THR A 72 5.60 4.98 -2.61
N HIS A 73 4.52 4.65 -3.32
CA HIS A 73 4.06 5.45 -4.46
C HIS A 73 3.80 6.89 -4.05
N ALA A 74 3.12 7.11 -2.94
CA ALA A 74 2.78 8.46 -2.46
C ALA A 74 4.05 9.28 -2.15
N ILE A 75 5.04 8.65 -1.51
CA ILE A 75 6.31 9.31 -1.19
C ILE A 75 7.06 9.68 -2.47
N LEU A 76 7.19 8.75 -3.40
CA LEU A 76 7.90 8.97 -4.65
C LEU A 76 7.22 10.04 -5.50
N GLN A 77 5.89 10.05 -5.51
CA GLN A 77 5.12 11.06 -6.23
C GLN A 77 5.36 12.44 -5.63
N ASP A 78 5.37 12.55 -4.31
CA ASP A 78 5.63 13.83 -3.63
C ASP A 78 7.04 14.34 -3.94
N MET A 79 8.02 13.43 -4.03
CA MET A 79 9.39 13.76 -4.36
C MET A 79 9.60 14.11 -5.84
N GLY A 80 8.60 13.88 -6.69
CA GLY A 80 8.72 14.04 -8.12
C GLY A 80 9.66 13.02 -8.74
N SER A 81 9.81 11.86 -8.14
CA SER A 81 10.73 10.81 -8.60
C SER A 81 10.14 10.03 -9.77
N LYS A 82 10.96 9.75 -10.77
CA LYS A 82 10.57 8.88 -11.86
C LYS A 82 10.35 7.44 -11.41
N LEU A 83 10.89 7.06 -10.25
CA LEU A 83 10.72 5.71 -9.70
C LEU A 83 9.27 5.43 -9.30
N GLU A 84 8.44 6.46 -9.16
CA GLU A 84 7.02 6.29 -8.86
C GLU A 84 6.33 5.38 -9.87
N GLY A 85 6.71 5.44 -11.15
CA GLY A 85 6.16 4.60 -12.20
C GLY A 85 6.87 3.25 -12.37
N ASP A 86 7.88 2.97 -11.57
CA ASP A 86 8.66 1.74 -11.66
C ASP A 86 8.13 0.71 -10.64
N GLU A 87 7.20 -0.15 -11.09
CA GLU A 87 6.58 -1.15 -10.22
C GLU A 87 7.59 -2.15 -9.65
N CYS A 88 8.64 -2.47 -10.39
CA CYS A 88 9.69 -3.37 -9.89
C CYS A 88 10.40 -2.73 -8.69
N PHE A 89 10.77 -1.45 -8.80
CA PHE A 89 11.39 -0.73 -7.69
C PHE A 89 10.43 -0.64 -6.50
N VAL A 90 9.18 -0.22 -6.74
CA VAL A 90 8.20 -0.03 -5.68
C VAL A 90 7.94 -1.33 -4.93
N THR A 91 7.74 -2.43 -5.64
CA THR A 91 7.51 -3.75 -5.05
C THR A 91 8.69 -4.18 -4.18
N ASN A 92 9.90 -4.08 -4.71
CA ASN A 92 11.10 -4.48 -3.98
C ASN A 92 11.36 -3.60 -2.77
N PHE A 93 11.14 -2.31 -2.89
CA PHE A 93 11.32 -1.38 -1.79
C PHE A 93 10.31 -1.66 -0.68
N ALA A 94 9.04 -1.81 -1.03
CA ALA A 94 7.97 -2.07 -0.06
C ALA A 94 8.19 -3.38 0.68
N ASP A 95 8.63 -4.44 -0.01
CA ASP A 95 8.91 -5.73 0.61
C ASP A 95 10.00 -5.62 1.67
N ARG A 96 11.07 -4.90 1.38
CA ARG A 96 12.18 -4.71 2.31
C ARG A 96 11.80 -3.80 3.48
N LEU A 97 11.00 -2.78 3.19
CA LEU A 97 10.51 -1.88 4.22
C LEU A 97 9.61 -2.64 5.21
N GLN A 98 8.75 -3.52 4.68
CA GLN A 98 7.91 -4.36 5.52
C GLN A 98 8.75 -5.27 6.42
N GLU A 99 9.74 -5.94 5.85
CA GLU A 99 10.63 -6.81 6.63
C GLU A 99 11.31 -6.02 7.75
N ALA A 100 11.80 -4.82 7.45
CA ALA A 100 12.44 -3.98 8.46
C ALA A 100 11.50 -3.64 9.60
N PHE A 101 10.29 -3.19 9.29
CA PHE A 101 9.31 -2.83 10.31
C PHE A 101 8.88 -4.03 11.15
N GLU A 102 8.69 -5.18 10.52
CA GLU A 102 8.23 -6.39 11.24
C GLU A 102 9.31 -7.00 12.12
N THR A 103 10.56 -6.61 11.94
CA THR A 103 11.70 -7.15 12.69
C THR A 103 12.37 -6.13 13.59
N PHE A 104 11.81 -4.91 13.74
CA PHE A 104 12.37 -3.92 14.66
C PHE A 104 12.45 -4.48 16.08
N LYS A 105 13.56 -4.20 16.75
CA LYS A 105 13.76 -4.50 18.15
C LYS A 105 14.01 -3.20 18.91
N TYR A 106 13.36 -3.06 20.02
CA TYR A 106 13.43 -1.84 20.84
C TYR A 106 14.23 -2.07 22.11
#